data_3a389388eafb17554580e54af2b8ef25
#
_entry.id   3a389388eafb17554580e54af2b8ef25
#
_cell.length_a   1.000
_cell.length_b   1.000
_cell.length_c   1.000
_cell.angle_alpha   90.00
_cell.angle_beta   90.00
_cell.angle_gamma   90.00
#
_symmetry.space_group_name_H-M   'P 1'
#
loop_
_entity.id
_entity.type
_entity.pdbx_description
1 polymer ?
#
loop_
_entity_poly.entity_id
_entity_poly.type
_entity_poly.pdbx_seq_one_letter_code
_entity_poly.pdbx_strand_id
1 'polypeptide(L)'
;QVLNIIAETGFNWLDENGHDDTLHEKISAIINRTVKDFDGDNHELIAAYGETNDLLQALIRKAEAAERRQIEAARGKERLSIARNRAAGIMAELTHERDMPVTTRNLLNRAWTDVMALTELRQGSGSDTWSEQKLIAESIIAANQPDAEKLDPARAAALKESIQNSLSLVGYHHEEADGIAESLVAGRTTDQPDIQIRIPEKIRFGENTQSANVQVYELDERQLELVDQIRSIQVGTWLEFIIADNPK
;
A
#
# COMPACT_ATOMS: atom_id res chain seq x y z
N GLN A 1 16.85 2.03 -42.75
CA GLN A 1 16.94 1.42 -41.41
C GLN A 1 17.35 2.47 -40.36
N VAL A 2 18.43 3.24 -40.53
CA VAL A 2 18.90 4.28 -39.59
C VAL A 2 17.80 5.32 -39.30
N LEU A 3 17.13 5.85 -40.34
CA LEU A 3 16.04 6.82 -40.17
C LEU A 3 14.86 6.26 -39.37
N ASN A 4 14.52 4.99 -39.55
CA ASN A 4 13.43 4.35 -38.80
C ASN A 4 13.77 4.23 -37.30
N ILE A 5 15.00 3.83 -36.97
CA ILE A 5 15.46 3.75 -35.58
C ILE A 5 15.51 5.14 -34.92
N ILE A 6 15.97 6.16 -35.63
CA ILE A 6 15.97 7.54 -35.11
C ILE A 6 14.53 8.01 -34.86
N ALA A 7 13.61 7.74 -35.81
CA ALA A 7 12.20 8.08 -35.64
C ALA A 7 11.55 7.36 -34.47
N GLU A 8 11.80 6.06 -34.31
CA GLU A 8 11.30 5.24 -33.20
C GLU A 8 11.85 5.72 -31.85
N THR A 9 13.14 6.04 -31.79
CA THR A 9 13.76 6.60 -30.59
C THR A 9 13.19 7.98 -30.25
N GLY A 10 12.94 8.81 -31.24
CA GLY A 10 12.32 10.14 -31.10
C GLY A 10 10.85 10.03 -30.65
N PHE A 11 10.11 9.04 -31.13
CA PHE A 11 8.73 8.79 -30.71
C PHE A 11 8.65 8.39 -29.23
N ASN A 12 9.51 7.47 -28.80
CA ASN A 12 9.59 7.09 -27.39
C ASN A 12 10.01 8.24 -26.47
N TRP A 13 10.80 9.20 -26.97
CA TRP A 13 11.16 10.41 -26.24
C TRP A 13 9.98 11.38 -26.03
N LEU A 14 9.05 11.45 -26.99
CA LEU A 14 7.87 12.33 -26.92
C LEU A 14 6.79 11.79 -25.97
N ASP A 15 6.74 10.48 -25.76
CA ASP A 15 5.70 9.81 -24.94
C ASP A 15 6.04 9.83 -23.44
N GLU A 16 7.29 10.03 -23.05
CA GLU A 16 7.66 10.20 -21.65
C GLU A 16 7.43 11.66 -21.20
N ASN A 17 6.58 11.85 -20.18
CA ASN A 17 6.20 13.13 -19.55
C ASN A 17 7.40 13.89 -18.92
N GLY A 18 8.37 14.23 -19.69
CA GLY A 18 9.53 15.01 -19.28
C GLY A 18 10.58 14.94 -20.38
N HIS A 19 10.91 16.06 -20.94
CA HIS A 19 11.97 16.20 -21.93
C HIS A 19 13.27 15.65 -21.33
N ASP A 20 13.70 14.47 -21.77
CA ASP A 20 15.04 13.99 -21.47
C ASP A 20 16.02 14.68 -22.44
N ASP A 21 16.45 15.88 -22.05
CA ASP A 21 17.40 16.68 -22.82
C ASP A 21 18.67 15.87 -23.13
N THR A 22 19.02 14.92 -22.26
CA THR A 22 20.21 14.06 -22.43
C THR A 22 20.07 13.09 -23.60
N LEU A 23 18.86 12.60 -23.88
CA LEU A 23 18.60 11.72 -25.01
C LEU A 23 18.70 12.50 -26.34
N HIS A 24 18.07 13.69 -26.39
CA HIS A 24 18.14 14.57 -27.54
C HIS A 24 19.59 14.96 -27.85
N GLU A 25 20.39 15.31 -26.84
CA GLU A 25 21.81 15.63 -27.00
C GLU A 25 22.61 14.45 -27.57
N LYS A 26 22.38 13.23 -27.07
CA LYS A 26 23.06 12.01 -27.54
C LYS A 26 22.71 11.69 -28.98
N ILE A 27 21.43 11.74 -29.35
CA ILE A 27 21.00 11.50 -30.74
C ILE A 27 21.58 12.57 -31.67
N SER A 28 21.51 13.85 -31.28
CA SER A 28 22.08 14.95 -32.04
C SER A 28 23.59 14.81 -32.23
N ALA A 29 24.31 14.37 -31.21
CA ALA A 29 25.73 14.10 -31.27
C ALA A 29 26.08 12.98 -32.28
N ILE A 30 25.31 11.87 -32.24
CA ILE A 30 25.49 10.78 -33.22
C ILE A 30 25.24 11.28 -34.66
N ILE A 31 24.14 11.99 -34.88
CA ILE A 31 23.78 12.51 -36.20
C ILE A 31 24.87 13.46 -36.71
N ASN A 32 25.27 14.46 -35.90
CA ASN A 32 26.27 15.46 -36.29
C ASN A 32 27.64 14.82 -36.58
N ARG A 33 28.05 13.82 -35.78
CA ARG A 33 29.30 13.09 -36.05
C ARG A 33 29.20 12.31 -37.34
N THR A 34 28.10 11.57 -37.55
CA THR A 34 27.89 10.76 -38.75
C THR A 34 27.90 11.64 -40.02
N VAL A 35 27.23 12.82 -39.99
CA VAL A 35 27.21 13.75 -41.11
C VAL A 35 28.60 14.34 -41.39
N LYS A 36 29.37 14.63 -40.35
CA LYS A 36 30.71 15.23 -40.48
C LYS A 36 31.75 14.25 -41.02
N ASP A 37 31.68 13.00 -40.56
CA ASP A 37 32.72 11.99 -40.82
C ASP A 37 32.34 11.12 -42.04
N PHE A 38 31.15 11.33 -42.65
CA PHE A 38 30.71 10.57 -43.83
C PHE A 38 31.58 10.87 -45.06
N ASP A 39 32.33 9.88 -45.50
CA ASP A 39 33.24 9.90 -46.64
C ASP A 39 32.69 9.24 -47.93
N GLY A 40 31.43 8.79 -47.89
CA GLY A 40 30.77 8.05 -48.98
C GLY A 40 30.74 6.54 -48.75
N ASP A 41 31.34 6.02 -47.70
CA ASP A 41 31.24 4.64 -47.29
C ASP A 41 30.09 4.43 -46.28
N ASN A 42 29.59 3.21 -46.16
CA ASN A 42 28.49 2.87 -45.26
C ASN A 42 28.95 2.57 -43.82
N HIS A 43 30.24 2.62 -43.55
CA HIS A 43 30.80 2.25 -42.26
C HIS A 43 30.29 3.17 -41.14
N GLU A 44 30.29 4.49 -41.32
CA GLU A 44 29.78 5.46 -40.35
C GLU A 44 28.27 5.32 -40.14
N LEU A 45 27.52 4.99 -41.20
CA LEU A 45 26.08 4.73 -41.08
C LEU A 45 25.78 3.48 -40.28
N ILE A 46 26.59 2.43 -40.44
CA ILE A 46 26.46 1.18 -39.65
C ILE A 46 26.79 1.43 -38.18
N ALA A 47 27.84 2.21 -37.92
CA ALA A 47 28.23 2.58 -36.55
C ALA A 47 27.14 3.41 -35.88
N ALA A 48 26.60 4.43 -36.56
CA ALA A 48 25.50 5.26 -36.06
C ALA A 48 24.23 4.45 -35.80
N TYR A 49 23.93 3.49 -36.66
CA TYR A 49 22.84 2.54 -36.45
C TYR A 49 23.03 1.73 -35.16
N GLY A 50 24.22 1.17 -34.95
CA GLY A 50 24.56 0.40 -33.77
C GLY A 50 24.37 1.22 -32.47
N GLU A 51 24.98 2.42 -32.43
CA GLU A 51 24.88 3.30 -31.25
C GLU A 51 23.43 3.75 -30.97
N THR A 52 22.66 4.11 -32.02
CA THR A 52 21.25 4.49 -31.83
C THR A 52 20.41 3.31 -31.38
N ASN A 53 20.67 2.12 -31.90
CA ASN A 53 20.00 0.89 -31.46
C ASN A 53 20.32 0.57 -30.00
N ASP A 54 21.56 0.72 -29.57
CA ASP A 54 21.97 0.50 -28.19
C ASP A 54 21.28 1.49 -27.21
N LEU A 55 21.14 2.76 -27.63
CA LEU A 55 20.37 3.75 -26.88
C LEU A 55 18.90 3.36 -26.78
N LEU A 56 18.26 2.95 -27.87
CA LEU A 56 16.87 2.50 -27.89
C LEU A 56 16.68 1.31 -26.97
N GLN A 57 17.54 0.31 -27.05
CA GLN A 57 17.48 -0.87 -26.19
C GLN A 57 17.68 -0.52 -24.70
N ALA A 58 18.50 0.47 -24.40
CA ALA A 58 18.67 0.95 -23.03
C ALA A 58 17.42 1.66 -22.50
N LEU A 59 16.75 2.47 -23.34
CA LEU A 59 15.47 3.11 -23.00
C LEU A 59 14.37 2.08 -22.75
N ILE A 60 14.20 1.11 -23.65
CA ILE A 60 13.21 0.06 -23.51
C ILE A 60 13.42 -0.69 -22.18
N ARG A 61 14.66 -1.09 -21.88
CA ARG A 61 14.97 -1.75 -20.59
C ARG A 61 14.66 -0.87 -19.38
N LYS A 62 14.91 0.44 -19.48
CA LYS A 62 14.60 1.40 -18.38
C LYS A 62 13.09 1.53 -18.19
N ALA A 63 12.33 1.65 -19.29
CA ALA A 63 10.87 1.72 -19.26
C ALA A 63 10.25 0.44 -18.69
N GLU A 64 10.66 -0.74 -19.17
CA GLU A 64 10.20 -2.02 -18.63
C GLU A 64 10.50 -2.17 -17.13
N ALA A 65 11.68 -1.73 -16.68
CA ALA A 65 12.03 -1.79 -15.27
C ALA A 65 11.21 -0.81 -14.41
N ALA A 66 10.84 0.35 -14.97
CA ALA A 66 9.95 1.31 -14.31
C ALA A 66 8.53 0.76 -14.23
N GLU A 67 8.01 0.20 -15.32
CA GLU A 67 6.69 -0.43 -15.38
C GLU A 67 6.56 -1.58 -14.36
N ARG A 68 7.53 -2.49 -14.32
CA ARG A 68 7.54 -3.58 -13.33
C ARG A 68 7.48 -3.06 -11.90
N ARG A 69 8.26 -2.00 -11.58
CA ARG A 69 8.23 -1.37 -10.25
C ARG A 69 6.86 -0.77 -9.92
N GLN A 70 6.22 -0.12 -10.89
CA GLN A 70 4.88 0.44 -10.71
C GLN A 70 3.84 -0.65 -10.48
N ILE A 71 3.88 -1.73 -11.26
CA ILE A 71 2.98 -2.88 -11.10
C ILE A 71 3.16 -3.52 -9.72
N GLU A 72 4.40 -3.75 -9.28
CA GLU A 72 4.66 -4.33 -7.97
C GLU A 72 4.24 -3.41 -6.82
N ALA A 73 4.46 -2.10 -6.96
CA ALA A 73 3.99 -1.12 -5.98
C ALA A 73 2.45 -1.08 -5.90
N ALA A 74 1.76 -1.13 -7.05
CA ALA A 74 0.31 -1.19 -7.10
C ALA A 74 -0.23 -2.48 -6.45
N ARG A 75 0.34 -3.63 -6.77
CA ARG A 75 0.00 -4.92 -6.15
C ARG A 75 0.23 -4.91 -4.64
N GLY A 76 1.33 -4.30 -4.20
CA GLY A 76 1.64 -4.15 -2.77
C GLY A 76 0.58 -3.32 -2.03
N LYS A 77 0.17 -2.19 -2.62
CA LYS A 77 -0.90 -1.34 -2.08
C LYS A 77 -2.24 -2.07 -2.01
N GLU A 78 -2.59 -2.81 -3.06
CA GLU A 78 -3.83 -3.57 -3.11
C GLU A 78 -3.87 -4.66 -2.04
N ARG A 79 -2.80 -5.47 -1.92
CA ARG A 79 -2.69 -6.50 -0.88
C ARG A 79 -2.84 -5.91 0.52
N LEU A 80 -2.19 -4.76 0.77
CA LEU A 80 -2.31 -4.06 2.05
C LEU A 80 -3.75 -3.60 2.30
N SER A 81 -4.42 -3.06 1.29
CA SER A 81 -5.82 -2.63 1.40
C SER A 81 -6.75 -3.80 1.72
N ILE A 82 -6.59 -4.93 1.03
CA ILE A 82 -7.37 -6.15 1.26
C ILE A 82 -7.14 -6.66 2.68
N ALA A 83 -5.89 -6.77 3.13
CA ALA A 83 -5.55 -7.23 4.46
C ALA A 83 -6.14 -6.32 5.56
N ARG A 84 -6.08 -5.01 5.37
CA ARG A 84 -6.69 -4.04 6.30
C ARG A 84 -8.20 -4.13 6.36
N ASN A 85 -8.85 -4.23 5.22
CA ASN A 85 -10.30 -4.34 5.15
C ASN A 85 -10.78 -5.62 5.85
N ARG A 86 -10.08 -6.74 5.65
CA ARG A 86 -10.37 -7.99 6.35
C ARG A 86 -10.13 -7.88 7.86
N ALA A 87 -9.02 -7.34 8.27
CA ALA A 87 -8.71 -7.11 9.68
C ALA A 87 -9.74 -6.19 10.35
N ALA A 88 -10.11 -5.09 9.68
CA ALA A 88 -11.13 -4.16 10.16
C ALA A 88 -12.50 -4.83 10.28
N GLY A 89 -12.89 -5.68 9.32
CA GLY A 89 -14.13 -6.45 9.37
C GLY A 89 -14.17 -7.36 10.60
N ILE A 90 -13.10 -8.10 10.87
CA ILE A 90 -13.01 -8.96 12.07
C ILE A 90 -13.05 -8.13 13.37
N MET A 91 -12.33 -7.00 13.41
CA MET A 91 -12.39 -6.14 14.59
C MET A 91 -13.79 -5.57 14.80
N ALA A 92 -14.48 -5.18 13.74
CA ALA A 92 -15.86 -4.73 13.79
C ALA A 92 -16.79 -5.82 14.34
N GLU A 93 -16.67 -7.07 13.85
CA GLU A 93 -17.44 -8.21 14.33
C GLU A 93 -17.18 -8.48 15.82
N LEU A 94 -15.91 -8.50 16.24
CA LEU A 94 -15.52 -8.77 17.62
C LEU A 94 -15.98 -7.67 18.59
N THR A 95 -16.03 -6.42 18.13
CA THR A 95 -16.43 -5.26 18.95
C THR A 95 -17.91 -4.91 18.83
N HIS A 96 -18.64 -5.56 17.91
CA HIS A 96 -20.08 -5.33 17.72
C HIS A 96 -20.86 -5.67 18.98
N GLU A 97 -21.76 -4.78 19.39
CA GLU A 97 -22.63 -4.92 20.57
C GLU A 97 -21.87 -5.21 21.90
N ARG A 98 -20.56 -5.04 21.94
CA ARG A 98 -19.77 -5.20 23.17
C ARG A 98 -19.67 -3.87 23.90
N ASP A 99 -20.09 -3.84 25.16
CA ASP A 99 -19.90 -2.66 26.01
C ASP A 99 -18.45 -2.65 26.53
N MET A 100 -17.69 -1.64 26.09
CA MET A 100 -16.29 -1.43 26.46
C MET A 100 -15.94 0.05 26.40
N PRO A 101 -14.87 0.50 27.09
CA PRO A 101 -14.39 1.89 26.99
C PRO A 101 -14.12 2.31 25.54
N VAL A 102 -14.47 3.56 25.23
CA VAL A 102 -14.25 4.13 23.88
C VAL A 102 -12.77 4.10 23.51
N THR A 103 -11.87 4.32 24.47
CA THR A 103 -10.42 4.22 24.33
C THR A 103 -9.99 2.83 23.88
N THR A 104 -10.48 1.76 24.54
CA THR A 104 -10.20 0.36 24.17
C THR A 104 -10.70 0.06 22.76
N ARG A 105 -11.94 0.47 22.45
CA ARG A 105 -12.51 0.31 21.10
C ARG A 105 -11.66 1.01 20.03
N ASN A 106 -11.23 2.23 20.30
CA ASN A 106 -10.38 2.98 19.36
C ASN A 106 -9.00 2.34 19.17
N LEU A 107 -8.40 1.81 20.24
CA LEU A 107 -7.11 1.12 20.16
C LEU A 107 -7.23 -0.18 19.36
N LEU A 108 -8.28 -0.98 19.60
CA LEU A 108 -8.54 -2.19 18.82
C LEU A 108 -8.77 -1.89 17.34
N ASN A 109 -9.60 -0.90 17.04
CA ASN A 109 -9.92 -0.53 15.65
C ASN A 109 -8.76 0.15 14.91
N ARG A 110 -7.73 0.62 15.60
CA ARG A 110 -6.54 1.23 14.99
C ARG A 110 -5.33 0.33 15.10
N ALA A 111 -4.75 0.22 16.28
CA ALA A 111 -3.49 -0.47 16.49
C ALA A 111 -3.62 -1.98 16.23
N TRP A 112 -4.68 -2.61 16.71
CA TRP A 112 -4.87 -4.05 16.53
C TRP A 112 -5.24 -4.42 15.09
N THR A 113 -5.99 -3.58 14.40
CA THR A 113 -6.24 -3.74 12.97
C THR A 113 -4.93 -3.75 12.17
N ASP A 114 -3.97 -2.90 12.52
CA ASP A 114 -2.65 -2.90 11.87
C ASP A 114 -1.84 -4.17 12.19
N VAL A 115 -1.90 -4.67 13.44
CA VAL A 115 -1.30 -5.96 13.83
C VAL A 115 -1.89 -7.11 13.01
N MET A 116 -3.20 -7.20 12.94
CA MET A 116 -3.90 -8.22 12.16
C MET A 116 -3.57 -8.12 10.66
N ALA A 117 -3.62 -6.92 10.08
CA ALA A 117 -3.30 -6.71 8.67
C ALA A 117 -1.86 -7.12 8.34
N LEU A 118 -0.89 -6.78 9.20
CA LEU A 118 0.50 -7.18 9.00
C LEU A 118 0.68 -8.70 9.12
N THR A 119 0.00 -9.33 10.06
CA THR A 119 0.03 -10.78 10.23
C THR A 119 -0.53 -11.48 8.98
N GLU A 120 -1.64 -10.98 8.43
CA GLU A 120 -2.20 -11.51 7.18
C GLU A 120 -1.23 -11.37 6.00
N LEU A 121 -0.59 -10.22 5.86
CA LEU A 121 0.37 -9.98 4.76
C LEU A 121 1.60 -10.90 4.83
N ARG A 122 2.04 -11.24 6.04
CA ARG A 122 3.24 -12.07 6.26
C ARG A 122 2.96 -13.56 6.21
N GLN A 123 1.86 -14.01 6.78
CA GLN A 123 1.61 -15.42 7.05
C GLN A 123 0.25 -15.91 6.52
N GLY A 124 -0.63 -14.99 6.15
CA GLY A 124 -1.98 -15.30 5.69
C GLY A 124 -3.01 -15.43 6.82
N SER A 125 -4.29 -15.28 6.44
CA SER A 125 -5.42 -15.32 7.38
C SER A 125 -5.74 -16.72 7.95
N GLY A 126 -5.11 -17.77 7.45
CA GLY A 126 -5.24 -19.15 7.95
C GLY A 126 -4.10 -19.59 8.85
N SER A 127 -3.19 -18.69 9.23
CA SER A 127 -2.04 -19.04 10.08
C SER A 127 -2.38 -19.15 11.56
N ASP A 128 -1.60 -19.93 12.28
CA ASP A 128 -1.71 -20.03 13.74
C ASP A 128 -1.52 -18.66 14.39
N THR A 129 -0.55 -17.87 13.91
CA THR A 129 -0.32 -16.51 14.40
C THR A 129 -1.53 -15.60 14.21
N TRP A 130 -2.24 -15.71 13.09
CA TRP A 130 -3.50 -14.97 12.88
C TRP A 130 -4.54 -15.34 13.95
N SER A 131 -4.69 -16.62 14.23
CA SER A 131 -5.60 -17.12 15.24
C SER A 131 -5.19 -16.67 16.64
N GLU A 132 -3.89 -16.65 16.95
CA GLU A 132 -3.34 -16.11 18.20
C GLU A 132 -3.66 -14.63 18.37
N GLN A 133 -3.42 -13.81 17.33
CA GLN A 133 -3.73 -12.38 17.38
C GLN A 133 -5.23 -12.11 17.59
N LYS A 134 -6.08 -12.93 17.00
CA LYS A 134 -7.53 -12.89 17.23
C LYS A 134 -7.90 -13.23 18.68
N LEU A 135 -7.31 -14.27 19.24
CA LEU A 135 -7.52 -14.68 20.66
C LEU A 135 -7.04 -13.60 21.63
N ILE A 136 -5.93 -12.91 21.33
CA ILE A 136 -5.47 -11.78 22.16
C ILE A 136 -6.51 -10.64 22.10
N ALA A 137 -7.03 -10.29 20.91
CA ALA A 137 -8.09 -9.30 20.80
C ALA A 137 -9.35 -9.67 21.59
N GLU A 138 -9.79 -10.93 21.51
CA GLU A 138 -10.92 -11.46 22.30
C GLU A 138 -10.65 -11.35 23.81
N SER A 139 -9.41 -11.63 24.25
CA SER A 139 -8.99 -11.51 25.63
C SER A 139 -9.00 -10.06 26.13
N ILE A 140 -8.55 -9.12 25.28
CA ILE A 140 -8.62 -7.68 25.55
C ILE A 140 -10.09 -7.25 25.72
N ILE A 141 -10.95 -7.67 24.81
CA ILE A 141 -12.38 -7.34 24.84
C ILE A 141 -13.02 -7.91 26.12
N ALA A 142 -12.75 -9.17 26.46
CA ALA A 142 -13.27 -9.81 27.66
C ALA A 142 -12.83 -9.08 28.93
N ALA A 143 -11.58 -8.67 29.03
CA ALA A 143 -11.04 -7.93 30.16
C ALA A 143 -11.64 -6.53 30.35
N ASN A 144 -12.22 -5.95 29.30
CA ASN A 144 -12.75 -4.59 29.29
C ASN A 144 -14.30 -4.54 29.34
N GLN A 145 -14.99 -5.66 29.56
CA GLN A 145 -16.43 -5.68 29.71
C GLN A 145 -16.86 -5.16 31.12
N PRO A 146 -18.08 -4.63 31.24
CA PRO A 146 -18.57 -4.07 32.53
C PRO A 146 -18.54 -5.07 33.68
N ASP A 147 -18.83 -6.34 33.36
CA ASP A 147 -18.93 -7.43 34.34
C ASP A 147 -17.68 -8.33 34.39
N ALA A 148 -16.56 -7.84 33.79
CA ALA A 148 -15.33 -8.60 33.77
C ALA A 148 -14.74 -8.74 35.17
N GLU A 149 -14.44 -9.97 35.54
CA GLU A 149 -13.64 -10.25 36.75
C GLU A 149 -12.23 -9.70 36.52
N LYS A 150 -11.64 -9.13 37.57
CA LYS A 150 -10.25 -8.67 37.51
C LYS A 150 -9.35 -9.83 37.12
N LEU A 151 -8.56 -9.64 36.09
CA LEU A 151 -7.57 -10.62 35.69
C LEU A 151 -6.61 -10.93 36.84
N ASP A 152 -6.33 -12.21 37.04
CA ASP A 152 -5.24 -12.64 37.86
C ASP A 152 -3.92 -11.96 37.42
N PRO A 153 -3.07 -11.51 38.36
CA PRO A 153 -1.84 -10.77 38.04
C PRO A 153 -0.93 -11.49 37.03
N ALA A 154 -0.86 -12.81 37.08
CA ALA A 154 -0.06 -13.59 36.15
C ALA A 154 -0.66 -13.56 34.72
N ARG A 155 -1.98 -13.66 34.59
CA ARG A 155 -2.69 -13.55 33.31
C ARG A 155 -2.63 -12.13 32.73
N ALA A 156 -2.74 -11.11 33.59
CA ALA A 156 -2.61 -9.71 33.20
C ALA A 156 -1.22 -9.42 32.66
N ALA A 157 -0.17 -9.93 33.31
CA ALA A 157 1.21 -9.78 32.86
C ALA A 157 1.45 -10.50 31.52
N ALA A 158 0.97 -11.72 31.36
CA ALA A 158 1.10 -12.48 30.11
C ALA A 158 0.36 -11.80 28.95
N LEU A 159 -0.85 -11.27 29.20
CA LEU A 159 -1.61 -10.53 28.19
C LEU A 159 -0.90 -9.24 27.81
N LYS A 160 -0.37 -8.49 28.81
CA LYS A 160 0.42 -7.27 28.57
C LYS A 160 1.62 -7.56 27.69
N GLU A 161 2.39 -8.60 28.00
CA GLU A 161 3.56 -9.00 27.21
C GLU A 161 3.17 -9.39 25.76
N SER A 162 2.09 -10.14 25.59
CA SER A 162 1.60 -10.52 24.25
C SER A 162 1.19 -9.31 23.42
N ILE A 163 0.52 -8.34 24.04
CA ILE A 163 0.14 -7.07 23.37
C ILE A 163 1.38 -6.28 22.98
N GLN A 164 2.35 -6.12 23.89
CA GLN A 164 3.59 -5.39 23.62
C GLN A 164 4.37 -6.01 22.45
N ASN A 165 4.53 -7.32 22.45
CA ASN A 165 5.21 -8.04 21.39
C ASN A 165 4.50 -7.84 20.05
N SER A 166 3.17 -7.92 20.02
CA SER A 166 2.38 -7.74 18.79
C SER A 166 2.46 -6.30 18.26
N LEU A 167 2.40 -5.30 19.12
CA LEU A 167 2.54 -3.89 18.74
C LEU A 167 3.95 -3.56 18.24
N SER A 168 4.97 -4.16 18.86
CA SER A 168 6.37 -3.99 18.44
C SER A 168 6.61 -4.50 17.02
N LEU A 169 5.93 -5.57 16.59
CA LEU A 169 5.98 -6.10 15.22
C LEU A 169 5.48 -5.11 14.17
N VAL A 170 4.57 -4.22 14.55
CA VAL A 170 3.99 -3.17 13.67
C VAL A 170 4.78 -1.87 13.73
N GLY A 171 5.84 -1.84 14.56
CA GLY A 171 6.75 -0.70 14.65
C GLY A 171 6.37 0.34 15.71
N TYR A 172 5.55 -0.04 16.69
CA TYR A 172 5.38 0.80 17.88
C TYR A 172 6.66 0.78 18.72
N HIS A 173 7.07 1.94 19.22
CA HIS A 173 8.19 2.01 20.17
C HIS A 173 7.82 1.36 21.48
N HIS A 174 8.82 0.83 22.19
CA HIS A 174 8.62 0.07 23.41
C HIS A 174 7.77 0.83 24.46
N GLU A 175 8.04 2.12 24.68
CA GLU A 175 7.29 2.95 25.61
C GLU A 175 5.82 3.15 25.19
N GLU A 176 5.57 3.34 23.89
CA GLU A 176 4.22 3.46 23.35
C GLU A 176 3.45 2.12 23.47
N ALA A 177 4.11 1.02 23.11
CA ALA A 177 3.54 -0.31 23.19
C ALA A 177 3.22 -0.69 24.65
N ASP A 178 4.08 -0.31 25.60
CA ASP A 178 3.87 -0.51 27.04
C ASP A 178 2.66 0.28 27.53
N GLY A 179 2.56 1.55 27.22
CA GLY A 179 1.43 2.39 27.60
C GLY A 179 0.10 1.93 27.01
N ILE A 180 0.10 1.48 25.76
CA ILE A 180 -1.10 0.91 25.11
C ILE A 180 -1.47 -0.40 25.79
N ALA A 181 -0.50 -1.30 26.00
CA ALA A 181 -0.75 -2.59 26.63
C ALA A 181 -1.28 -2.44 28.06
N GLU A 182 -0.71 -1.53 28.83
CA GLU A 182 -1.18 -1.23 30.19
C GLU A 182 -2.62 -0.71 30.19
N SER A 183 -2.95 0.21 29.30
CA SER A 183 -4.31 0.71 29.16
C SER A 183 -5.32 -0.37 28.75
N LEU A 184 -4.92 -1.30 27.87
CA LEU A 184 -5.79 -2.39 27.40
C LEU A 184 -5.99 -3.47 28.47
N VAL A 185 -5.03 -3.68 29.37
CA VAL A 185 -5.09 -4.69 30.46
C VAL A 185 -5.70 -4.13 31.73
N ALA A 186 -5.57 -2.81 31.99
CA ALA A 186 -6.09 -2.18 33.22
C ALA A 186 -7.62 -2.32 33.36
N GLY A 187 -8.32 -2.62 32.26
CA GLY A 187 -9.76 -2.76 32.26
C GLY A 187 -10.49 -1.45 32.59
N ARG A 188 -11.78 -1.55 32.84
CA ARG A 188 -12.63 -0.42 33.20
C ARG A 188 -12.38 -0.03 34.66
N THR A 189 -11.52 0.94 34.89
CA THR A 189 -11.45 1.61 36.18
C THR A 189 -12.50 2.72 36.22
N THR A 190 -13.47 2.60 37.11
CA THR A 190 -14.66 3.47 37.22
C THR A 190 -14.34 4.93 37.55
N ASP A 191 -13.08 5.27 37.84
CA ASP A 191 -12.65 6.56 38.39
C ASP A 191 -11.52 7.26 37.62
N GLN A 192 -11.10 6.76 36.48
CA GLN A 192 -10.11 7.52 35.69
C GLN A 192 -10.85 8.31 34.60
N PRO A 193 -10.66 9.66 34.57
CA PRO A 193 -11.09 10.45 33.43
C PRO A 193 -10.41 9.87 32.20
N ASP A 194 -11.15 9.80 31.09
CA ASP A 194 -10.70 9.37 29.78
C ASP A 194 -9.28 9.88 29.53
N ILE A 195 -8.29 9.05 29.87
CA ILE A 195 -6.90 9.40 29.58
C ILE A 195 -6.87 9.42 28.06
N GLN A 196 -6.88 10.62 27.52
CA GLN A 196 -6.61 10.82 26.11
C GLN A 196 -5.16 10.35 25.87
N ILE A 197 -5.00 9.03 25.72
CA ILE A 197 -3.78 8.50 25.14
C ILE A 197 -3.74 9.16 23.78
N ARG A 198 -2.88 10.18 23.65
CA ARG A 198 -2.52 10.71 22.34
C ARG A 198 -1.88 9.54 21.62
N ILE A 199 -2.75 8.79 20.89
CA ILE A 199 -2.24 7.91 19.85
C ILE A 199 -1.57 8.90 18.89
N PRO A 200 -0.23 8.88 18.78
CA PRO A 200 0.41 9.73 17.81
C PRO A 200 -0.30 9.45 16.48
N GLU A 201 -0.67 10.52 15.75
CA GLU A 201 -1.13 10.39 14.37
C GLU A 201 0.06 9.88 13.54
N LYS A 202 0.50 8.66 13.84
CA LYS A 202 1.39 7.95 12.96
C LYS A 202 0.61 7.76 11.68
N ILE A 203 1.17 8.28 10.60
CA ILE A 203 0.79 7.93 9.24
C ILE A 203 0.61 6.42 9.27
N ARG A 204 -0.64 5.96 9.18
CA ARG A 204 -0.96 4.53 9.19
C ARG A 204 -0.08 3.87 8.14
N PHE A 205 0.51 2.76 8.48
CA PHE A 205 1.37 2.00 7.59
C PHE A 205 0.70 1.89 6.20
N GLY A 206 1.25 2.61 5.18
CA GLY A 206 0.71 2.68 3.82
C GLY A 206 -0.42 3.70 3.55
N GLU A 207 -0.82 4.55 4.49
CA GLU A 207 -1.64 5.73 4.19
C GLU A 207 -0.76 6.80 3.53
N ASN A 208 -0.87 6.90 2.22
CA ASN A 208 -0.54 8.15 1.55
C ASN A 208 -1.65 9.14 1.95
N THR A 209 -1.27 10.33 2.41
CA THR A 209 -2.16 11.42 2.85
C THR A 209 -3.19 11.87 1.80
N GLN A 210 -3.19 11.27 0.61
CA GLN A 210 -4.13 11.54 -0.47
C GLN A 210 -5.37 10.62 -0.48
N SER A 211 -5.44 9.59 0.38
CA SER A 211 -6.55 8.63 0.38
C SER A 211 -7.58 8.87 1.50
N ALA A 212 -7.49 9.99 2.22
CA ALA A 212 -8.40 10.30 3.34
C ALA A 212 -9.84 10.68 2.92
N ASN A 213 -10.19 10.54 1.64
CA ASN A 213 -11.53 10.83 1.13
C ASN A 213 -12.15 9.62 0.41
N VAL A 214 -12.19 8.47 1.07
CA VAL A 214 -13.11 7.42 0.64
C VAL A 214 -14.49 7.84 1.12
N GLN A 215 -15.16 8.64 0.30
CA GLN A 215 -16.61 8.78 0.40
C GLN A 215 -17.20 7.39 0.13
N VAL A 216 -17.84 6.81 1.13
CA VAL A 216 -18.67 5.63 0.93
C VAL A 216 -19.86 6.11 0.13
N TYR A 217 -19.80 5.94 -1.19
CA TYR A 217 -20.94 6.14 -2.06
C TYR A 217 -21.87 4.93 -1.90
N GLU A 218 -23.11 5.16 -1.56
CA GLU A 218 -24.14 4.15 -1.78
C GLU A 218 -24.23 3.94 -3.30
N LEU A 219 -23.74 2.80 -3.75
CA LEU A 219 -23.76 2.44 -5.17
C LEU A 219 -25.19 2.07 -5.55
N ASP A 220 -25.69 2.64 -6.65
CA ASP A 220 -26.94 2.21 -7.26
C ASP A 220 -26.80 0.81 -7.92
N GLU A 221 -27.93 0.17 -8.26
CA GLU A 221 -27.94 -1.17 -8.88
C GLU A 221 -27.06 -1.25 -10.14
N ARG A 222 -27.03 -0.20 -10.94
CA ARG A 222 -26.26 -0.13 -12.16
C ARG A 222 -24.75 -0.01 -11.88
N GLN A 223 -24.39 0.67 -10.82
CA GLN A 223 -22.99 0.78 -10.36
C GLN A 223 -22.51 -0.53 -9.75
N LEU A 224 -23.38 -1.28 -9.07
CA LEU A 224 -23.08 -2.63 -8.57
C LEU A 224 -22.84 -3.62 -9.72
N GLU A 225 -23.65 -3.58 -10.77
CA GLU A 225 -23.42 -4.39 -11.98
C GLU A 225 -22.07 -4.07 -12.66
N LEU A 226 -21.69 -2.79 -12.72
CA LEU A 226 -20.40 -2.34 -13.24
C LEU A 226 -19.25 -2.84 -12.38
N VAL A 227 -19.37 -2.82 -11.05
CA VAL A 227 -18.37 -3.36 -10.13
C VAL A 227 -18.17 -4.85 -10.35
N ASP A 228 -19.23 -5.62 -10.55
CA ASP A 228 -19.14 -7.06 -10.83
C ASP A 228 -18.52 -7.34 -12.21
N GLN A 229 -18.82 -6.53 -13.22
CA GLN A 229 -18.15 -6.58 -14.52
C GLN A 229 -16.65 -6.29 -14.38
N ILE A 230 -16.26 -5.26 -13.63
CA ILE A 230 -14.85 -4.92 -13.38
C ILE A 230 -14.14 -6.07 -12.64
N ARG A 231 -14.80 -6.69 -11.65
CA ARG A 231 -14.24 -7.84 -10.92
C ARG A 231 -14.00 -9.08 -11.81
N SER A 232 -14.74 -9.20 -12.90
CA SER A 232 -14.58 -10.32 -13.86
C SER A 232 -13.41 -10.10 -14.83
N ILE A 233 -12.83 -8.89 -14.88
CA ILE A 233 -11.72 -8.55 -15.78
C ILE A 233 -10.44 -9.23 -15.30
N GLN A 234 -9.79 -9.95 -16.17
CA GLN A 234 -8.52 -10.62 -15.86
C GLN A 234 -7.36 -9.62 -15.85
N VAL A 235 -6.40 -9.84 -14.95
CA VAL A 235 -5.16 -9.04 -14.90
C VAL A 235 -4.42 -9.17 -16.23
N GLY A 236 -4.15 -8.03 -16.87
CA GLY A 236 -3.52 -7.95 -18.20
C GLY A 236 -4.49 -7.52 -19.31
N THR A 237 -5.77 -7.30 -19.01
CA THR A 237 -6.72 -6.72 -19.97
C THR A 237 -6.51 -5.21 -20.05
N TRP A 238 -6.36 -4.69 -21.26
CA TRP A 238 -6.31 -3.24 -21.51
C TRP A 238 -7.72 -2.65 -21.41
N LEU A 239 -7.85 -1.55 -20.67
CA LEU A 239 -9.10 -0.80 -20.51
C LEU A 239 -8.91 0.60 -21.07
N GLU A 240 -9.82 1.02 -21.94
CA GLU A 240 -9.90 2.39 -22.44
C GLU A 240 -10.99 3.14 -21.67
N PHE A 241 -10.62 4.24 -21.02
CA PHE A 241 -11.56 5.11 -20.32
C PHE A 241 -11.91 6.29 -21.22
N ILE A 242 -13.15 6.33 -21.68
CA ILE A 242 -13.69 7.50 -22.39
C ILE A 242 -14.19 8.48 -21.34
N ILE A 243 -13.42 9.53 -21.07
CA ILE A 243 -13.86 10.64 -20.23
C ILE A 243 -14.78 11.51 -21.08
N ALA A 244 -16.09 11.44 -20.85
CA ALA A 244 -17.02 12.36 -21.48
C ALA A 244 -16.69 13.79 -21.01
N ASP A 245 -16.36 14.68 -21.94
CA ASP A 245 -16.21 16.10 -21.67
C ASP A 245 -17.48 16.62 -20.99
N ASN A 246 -17.32 17.11 -19.76
CA ASN A 246 -18.41 17.72 -19.02
C ASN A 246 -18.74 19.06 -19.71
N PRO A 247 -19.89 19.23 -20.37
CA PRO A 247 -20.25 20.52 -20.93
C PRO A 247 -20.43 21.51 -19.78
N LYS A 248 -19.70 22.62 -19.83
CA LYS A 248 -19.85 23.78 -18.94
C LYS A 248 -21.25 24.34 -18.93
#